data_6a9157526370be5f3f89f55f6d905932
#
_entry.id   6a9157526370be5f3f89f55f6d905932
#
_cell.length_a   1.000
_cell.length_b   1.000
_cell.length_c   1.000
_cell.angle_alpha   90.00
_cell.angle_beta   90.00
_cell.angle_gamma   90.00
#
_symmetry.space_group_name_H-M   'P 1'
#
loop_
_entity.id
_entity.type
_entity.pdbx_description
1 polymer ?
#
loop_
_entity_poly.entity_id
_entity_poly.type
_entity_poly.pdbx_seq_one_letter_code
_entity_poly.pdbx_strand_id
1 'polypeptide(L)'
;MSLRFHPRVTPVLLGLFAVLGITPAAMADDDQRRVPLLPKYQQECAACHLAYPPGMLPAASWTRVMANLPRHYGTDASLDRRR
;
A
#
# COMPACT_ATOMS: atom_id res chain seq x y z
N MET A 1 -5.69 -23.33 -58.13
CA MET A 1 -5.65 -23.74 -56.71
C MET A 1 -6.44 -22.71 -55.91
N SER A 2 -7.66 -23.07 -55.51
CA SER A 2 -8.50 -22.19 -54.70
C SER A 2 -8.24 -22.46 -53.24
N LEU A 3 -7.57 -21.55 -52.55
CA LEU A 3 -7.46 -21.56 -51.12
C LEU A 3 -8.82 -21.18 -50.52
N ARG A 4 -9.59 -22.19 -50.09
CA ARG A 4 -10.81 -21.98 -49.33
C ARG A 4 -10.41 -21.57 -47.91
N PHE A 5 -10.40 -20.30 -47.61
CA PHE A 5 -10.36 -19.79 -46.24
C PHE A 5 -11.63 -20.25 -45.50
N HIS A 6 -11.46 -21.08 -44.50
CA HIS A 6 -12.56 -21.51 -43.65
C HIS A 6 -12.87 -20.40 -42.63
N PRO A 7 -14.10 -19.84 -42.60
CA PRO A 7 -14.43 -18.69 -41.75
C PRO A 7 -14.77 -19.12 -40.29
N ARG A 8 -14.28 -20.28 -39.84
CA ARG A 8 -14.65 -20.82 -38.51
C ARG A 8 -13.68 -20.47 -37.38
N VAL A 9 -12.55 -19.85 -37.67
CA VAL A 9 -11.52 -19.57 -36.66
C VAL A 9 -11.65 -18.16 -36.05
N THR A 10 -12.30 -17.26 -36.76
CA THR A 10 -12.40 -15.84 -36.40
C THR A 10 -13.23 -15.55 -35.13
N PRO A 11 -14.36 -16.23 -34.83
CA PRO A 11 -15.16 -15.93 -33.67
C PRO A 11 -14.52 -16.40 -32.33
N VAL A 12 -13.65 -17.42 -32.38
CA VAL A 12 -12.99 -17.94 -31.17
C VAL A 12 -11.89 -17.01 -30.67
N LEU A 13 -11.14 -16.37 -31.59
CA LEU A 13 -10.11 -15.39 -31.26
C LEU A 13 -10.70 -14.10 -30.69
N LEU A 14 -11.84 -13.63 -31.21
CA LEU A 14 -12.56 -12.46 -30.68
C LEU A 14 -13.14 -12.70 -29.28
N GLY A 15 -13.61 -13.93 -29.01
CA GLY A 15 -14.10 -14.32 -27.68
C GLY A 15 -12.99 -14.37 -26.62
N LEU A 16 -11.79 -14.79 -26.99
CA LEU A 16 -10.64 -14.86 -26.07
C LEU A 16 -10.14 -13.47 -25.67
N PHE A 17 -10.17 -12.49 -26.58
CA PHE A 17 -9.80 -11.09 -26.28
C PHE A 17 -10.80 -10.40 -25.34
N ALA A 18 -12.09 -10.73 -25.43
CA ALA A 18 -13.12 -10.18 -24.56
C ALA A 18 -13.01 -10.66 -23.11
N VAL A 19 -12.51 -11.88 -22.88
CA VAL A 19 -12.33 -12.44 -21.52
C VAL A 19 -11.07 -11.90 -20.85
N LEU A 20 -10.03 -11.54 -21.59
CA LEU A 20 -8.78 -10.97 -21.08
C LEU A 20 -8.89 -9.48 -20.72
N GLY A 21 -9.96 -8.79 -21.13
CA GLY A 21 -10.16 -7.37 -20.88
C GLY A 21 -10.83 -7.00 -19.56
N ILE A 22 -11.32 -7.99 -18.79
CA ILE A 22 -11.93 -7.75 -17.48
C ILE A 22 -10.89 -8.08 -16.40
N THR A 23 -9.88 -7.22 -16.27
CA THR A 23 -9.10 -7.19 -15.04
C THR A 23 -9.93 -6.46 -14.00
N PRO A 24 -10.28 -7.08 -12.85
CA PRO A 24 -10.85 -6.33 -11.75
C PRO A 24 -9.84 -5.26 -11.37
N ALA A 25 -10.24 -3.99 -11.45
CA ALA A 25 -9.46 -2.89 -10.90
C ALA A 25 -9.24 -3.23 -9.43
N ALA A 26 -7.98 -3.47 -9.04
CA ALA A 26 -7.62 -3.59 -7.64
C ALA A 26 -7.92 -2.23 -7.01
N MET A 27 -9.06 -2.13 -6.30
CA MET A 27 -9.36 -1.01 -5.44
C MET A 27 -8.31 -1.05 -4.33
N ALA A 28 -7.31 -0.19 -4.42
CA ALA A 28 -6.41 0.06 -3.32
C ALA A 28 -7.27 0.58 -2.16
N ASP A 29 -7.22 -0.13 -1.05
CA ASP A 29 -8.00 0.18 0.15
C ASP A 29 -7.50 1.50 0.72
N ASP A 30 -8.13 2.60 0.36
CA ASP A 30 -7.80 3.95 0.84
C ASP A 30 -8.09 4.14 2.34
N ASP A 31 -8.83 3.20 2.95
CA ASP A 31 -9.21 3.28 4.35
C ASP A 31 -8.02 3.13 5.30
N GLN A 32 -6.97 2.42 4.91
CA GLN A 32 -5.74 2.30 5.73
C GLN A 32 -4.95 3.61 5.82
N ARG A 33 -5.15 4.54 4.89
CA ARG A 33 -4.50 5.85 4.90
C ARG A 33 -5.20 6.88 5.80
N ARG A 34 -6.43 6.57 6.25
CA ARG A 34 -7.26 7.46 7.03
C ARG A 34 -7.22 7.21 8.54
N VAL A 35 -6.17 6.55 9.03
CA VAL A 35 -5.98 6.41 10.47
C VAL A 35 -5.81 7.81 11.07
N PRO A 36 -6.67 8.23 11.99
CA PRO A 36 -6.55 9.54 12.62
C PRO A 36 -5.20 9.67 13.32
N LEU A 37 -4.55 10.81 13.14
CA LEU A 37 -3.33 11.12 13.87
C LEU A 37 -3.66 11.32 15.35
N LEU A 38 -3.11 10.46 16.21
CA LEU A 38 -3.17 10.67 17.63
C LEU A 38 -2.40 11.94 18.00
N PRO A 39 -2.96 12.86 18.80
CA PRO A 39 -2.26 14.09 19.20
C PRO A 39 -0.89 13.82 19.83
N LYS A 40 -0.77 12.77 20.64
CA LYS A 40 0.51 12.36 21.23
C LYS A 40 1.52 11.89 20.20
N TYR A 41 1.10 11.13 19.18
CA TYR A 41 1.96 10.73 18.07
C TYR A 41 2.51 11.95 17.34
N GLN A 42 1.65 12.89 17.03
CA GLN A 42 2.05 14.12 16.35
C GLN A 42 3.01 14.95 17.20
N GLN A 43 2.73 15.10 18.49
CA GLN A 43 3.57 15.86 19.41
C GLN A 43 4.97 15.27 19.54
N GLU A 44 5.08 13.96 19.71
CA GLU A 44 6.37 13.30 19.96
C GLU A 44 7.18 13.07 18.67
N CYS A 45 6.53 12.68 17.60
CA CYS A 45 7.21 12.32 16.35
C CYS A 45 7.48 13.53 15.45
N ALA A 46 6.63 14.56 15.48
CA ALA A 46 6.84 15.78 14.69
C ALA A 46 7.86 16.75 15.31
N ALA A 47 8.40 16.44 16.47
CA ALA A 47 9.42 17.29 17.12
C ALA A 47 10.74 17.35 16.32
N CYS A 48 11.07 16.32 15.56
CA CYS A 48 12.32 16.23 14.81
C CYS A 48 12.12 16.21 13.29
N HIS A 49 11.04 15.63 12.80
CA HIS A 49 10.72 15.57 11.37
C HIS A 49 9.20 15.44 11.18
N LEU A 50 8.76 15.43 9.94
CA LEU A 50 7.36 15.22 9.61
C LEU A 50 6.84 13.90 10.22
N ALA A 51 5.76 13.98 11.00
CA ALA A 51 5.05 12.79 11.47
C ALA A 51 4.27 12.17 10.31
N TYR A 52 4.78 11.08 9.77
CA TYR A 52 4.13 10.38 8.65
C TYR A 52 2.80 9.77 9.07
N PRO A 53 1.81 9.72 8.16
CA PRO A 53 0.55 9.06 8.44
C PRO A 53 0.76 7.61 8.90
N PRO A 54 0.17 7.18 10.03
CA PRO A 54 0.39 5.83 10.58
C PRO A 54 0.03 4.69 9.61
N GLY A 55 -0.94 4.90 8.73
CA GLY A 55 -1.35 3.93 7.71
C GLY A 55 -0.33 3.67 6.59
N MET A 56 0.76 4.43 6.52
CA MET A 56 1.82 4.22 5.53
C MET A 56 2.72 3.02 5.82
N LEU A 57 2.70 2.50 7.04
CA LEU A 57 3.48 1.32 7.43
C LEU A 57 2.58 0.21 7.95
N PRO A 58 2.88 -1.06 7.61
CA PRO A 58 2.23 -2.20 8.22
C PRO A 58 2.45 -2.25 9.73
N ALA A 59 1.52 -2.84 10.49
CA ALA A 59 1.61 -2.97 11.94
C ALA A 59 2.92 -3.61 12.42
N ALA A 60 3.40 -4.65 11.74
CA ALA A 60 4.67 -5.29 12.07
C ALA A 60 5.88 -4.36 11.91
N SER A 61 5.84 -3.42 10.96
CA SER A 61 6.89 -2.41 10.79
C SER A 61 6.85 -1.38 11.91
N TRP A 62 5.66 -0.94 12.30
CA TRP A 62 5.49 -0.07 13.48
C TRP A 62 6.01 -0.72 14.74
N THR A 63 5.72 -2.00 14.97
CA THR A 63 6.26 -2.74 16.12
C THR A 63 7.79 -2.69 16.17
N ARG A 64 8.46 -2.89 15.04
CA ARG A 64 9.93 -2.80 14.95
C ARG A 64 10.45 -1.39 15.21
N VAL A 65 9.82 -0.38 14.66
CA VAL A 65 10.20 1.03 14.89
C VAL A 65 10.07 1.38 16.36
N MET A 66 8.94 1.06 16.98
CA MET A 66 8.67 1.37 18.38
C MET A 66 9.58 0.61 19.36
N ALA A 67 9.98 -0.61 19.01
CA ALA A 67 10.91 -1.39 19.83
C ALA A 67 12.36 -0.87 19.74
N ASN A 68 12.68 -0.03 18.77
CA ASN A 68 14.05 0.42 18.50
C ASN A 68 14.22 1.95 18.58
N LEU A 69 13.34 2.66 19.25
CA LEU A 69 13.39 4.12 19.39
C LEU A 69 14.72 4.66 19.98
N PRO A 70 15.42 3.98 20.90
CA PRO A 70 16.73 4.45 21.36
C PRO A 70 17.81 4.51 20.27
N ARG A 71 17.58 3.80 19.14
CA ARG A 71 18.49 3.76 17.99
C ARG A 71 17.74 4.08 16.69
N HIS A 72 16.90 5.07 16.74
CA HIS A 72 16.07 5.48 15.62
C HIS A 72 16.92 6.22 14.57
N TYR A 73 17.39 5.50 13.56
CA TYR A 73 18.23 6.04 12.47
C TYR A 73 19.40 6.91 12.99
N GLY A 74 20.09 6.43 14.01
CA GLY A 74 21.24 7.13 14.60
C GLY A 74 20.90 8.20 15.65
N THR A 75 19.62 8.35 16.00
CA THR A 75 19.14 9.30 17.00
C THR A 75 18.36 8.58 18.09
N ASP A 76 18.51 9.00 19.34
CA ASP A 76 17.66 8.53 20.43
C ASP A 76 16.30 9.25 20.38
N ALA A 77 15.27 8.53 19.94
CA ALA A 77 13.88 8.98 19.91
C ALA A 77 13.03 8.36 21.03
N SER A 78 13.65 7.94 22.12
CA SER A 78 12.95 7.34 23.26
C SER A 78 11.87 8.27 23.80
N LEU A 79 10.71 7.70 24.12
CA LEU A 79 9.59 8.44 24.71
C LEU A 79 9.70 8.44 26.22
N ASP A 80 9.43 9.58 26.84
CA ASP A 80 9.27 9.66 28.29
C ASP A 80 7.94 9.00 28.71
N ARG A 81 8.01 8.02 29.59
CA ARG A 81 6.83 7.31 30.12
C ARG A 81 5.89 8.19 30.94
N ARG A 82 6.33 9.39 31.32
CA ARG A 82 5.60 10.31 32.20
C ARG A 82 4.85 11.42 31.46
N ARG A 83 4.94 11.40 30.14
CA ARG A 83 4.25 12.38 29.30
C ARG A 83 3.01 11.82 28.63
#